data_89cfad3a84b1889d6f42a8407016433e
#
_entry.id   89cfad3a84b1889d6f42a8407016433e
#
_cell.length_a   1.000
_cell.length_b   1.000
_cell.length_c   1.000
_cell.angle_alpha   90.00
_cell.angle_beta   90.00
_cell.angle_gamma   90.00
#
_symmetry.space_group_name_H-M   'P 1'
#
loop_
_entity.id
_entity.type
_entity.pdbx_description
1 polymer ?
#
loop_
_entity_poly.entity_id
_entity_poly.type
_entity_poly.pdbx_seq_one_letter_code
_entity_poly.pdbx_strand_id
1 'polypeptide(L)' 'SGEWETSVAVRFLDIIEDLTEQISINPRQFPVIHLKLNIRKCVITKHNTLYYRNKRNHVELLRIYDNREDPSKLKFE' A
#
# COMPACT_ATOMS: atom_id res chain seq x y z
N SER A 1 12.13 19.26 -10.57
CA SER A 1 13.03 18.62 -9.62
C SER A 1 13.52 19.62 -8.59
N GLY A 2 13.75 19.20 -7.36
CA GLY A 2 14.26 20.06 -6.32
C GLY A 2 13.80 19.65 -4.94
N GLU A 3 13.96 20.54 -3.98
CA GLU A 3 13.64 20.30 -2.58
C GLU A 3 12.17 19.92 -2.38
N TRP A 4 11.29 20.50 -3.16
CA TRP A 4 9.86 20.22 -3.05
C TRP A 4 9.54 18.75 -3.38
N GLU A 5 10.12 18.24 -4.46
CA GLU A 5 9.92 16.84 -4.85
C GLU A 5 10.52 15.89 -3.82
N THR A 6 11.69 16.21 -3.30
CA THR A 6 12.34 15.42 -2.26
C THR A 6 11.48 15.39 -1.00
N SER A 7 10.93 16.53 -0.59
CA SER A 7 10.07 16.61 0.58
C SER A 7 8.81 15.77 0.43
N VAL A 8 8.21 15.77 -0.76
CA VAL A 8 7.02 14.96 -1.03
C VAL A 8 7.36 13.47 -0.96
N ALA A 9 8.50 13.07 -1.54
CA ALA A 9 8.93 11.68 -1.51
C ALA A 9 9.22 11.20 -0.08
N VAL A 10 9.88 12.03 0.73
CA VAL A 10 10.17 11.71 2.13
C VAL A 10 8.88 11.53 2.92
N ARG A 11 7.91 12.43 2.76
CA ARG A 11 6.60 12.30 3.41
C ARG A 11 5.90 11.01 3.05
N PHE A 12 5.94 10.66 1.78
CA PHE A 12 5.31 9.45 1.29
C PHE A 12 5.93 8.20 1.91
N LEU A 13 7.26 8.18 1.99
CA LEU A 13 7.98 7.09 2.62
C LEU A 13 7.65 6.99 4.11
N ASP A 14 7.53 8.11 4.81
CA ASP A 14 7.14 8.12 6.22
C ASP A 14 5.76 7.51 6.41
N ILE A 15 4.81 7.85 5.55
CA ILE A 15 3.46 7.29 5.61
C ILE A 15 3.49 5.78 5.43
N ILE A 16 4.28 5.31 4.47
CA ILE A 16 4.41 3.86 4.19
C ILE A 16 5.05 3.15 5.37
N GLU A 17 6.07 3.73 5.98
CA GLU A 17 6.69 3.15 7.17
C GLU A 17 5.69 3.01 8.32
N ASP A 18 4.92 4.06 8.59
CA ASP A 18 3.92 4.05 9.64
C ASP A 18 2.85 2.99 9.37
N LEU A 19 2.40 2.89 8.13
CA LEU A 19 1.40 1.89 7.76
C LEU A 19 1.95 0.47 7.87
N THR A 20 3.20 0.26 7.46
CA THR A 20 3.84 -1.05 7.58
C THR A 20 3.93 -1.48 9.04
N GLU A 21 4.25 -0.54 9.92
CA GLU A 21 4.29 -0.81 11.36
C GLU A 21 2.91 -1.18 11.89
N GLN A 22 1.88 -0.42 11.53
CA GLN A 22 0.51 -0.71 11.92
C GLN A 22 0.06 -2.08 11.43
N ILE A 23 0.38 -2.42 10.19
CA ILE A 23 0.06 -3.72 9.61
C ILE A 23 0.76 -4.84 10.38
N SER A 24 2.01 -4.63 10.79
CA SER A 24 2.76 -5.62 11.58
C SER A 24 2.12 -5.86 12.93
N ILE A 25 1.57 -4.82 13.55
CA ILE A 25 0.91 -4.92 14.85
C ILE A 25 -0.44 -5.63 14.71
N ASN A 26 -1.22 -5.28 13.69
CA ASN A 26 -2.52 -5.89 13.45
C ASN A 26 -2.70 -6.20 11.96
N PRO A 27 -2.22 -7.36 11.51
CA PRO A 27 -2.24 -7.71 10.08
C PRO A 27 -3.63 -7.81 9.46
N ARG A 28 -4.66 -7.99 10.28
CA ARG A 28 -6.02 -8.21 9.81
C ARG A 28 -6.89 -6.97 9.82
N GLN A 29 -6.35 -5.81 10.16
CA GLN A 29 -7.15 -4.59 10.27
C GLN A 29 -7.68 -4.06 8.94
N PHE A 30 -7.03 -4.39 7.83
CA PHE A 30 -7.44 -3.95 6.50
C PHE A 30 -8.10 -5.07 5.71
N PRO A 31 -9.07 -4.73 4.83
CA PRO A 31 -9.86 -5.75 4.14
C PRO A 31 -9.08 -6.54 3.11
N VAL A 32 -9.45 -7.80 2.95
CA VAL A 32 -8.94 -8.66 1.88
C VAL A 32 -9.73 -8.34 0.61
N ILE A 33 -9.01 -8.08 -0.48
CA ILE A 33 -9.63 -7.79 -1.77
C ILE A 33 -9.43 -8.93 -2.77
N HIS A 34 -8.56 -9.87 -2.47
CA HIS A 34 -8.30 -11.02 -3.32
C HIS A 34 -8.05 -12.24 -2.42
N LEU A 35 -9.06 -13.07 -2.26
CA LEU A 35 -9.01 -14.20 -1.32
C LEU A 35 -7.94 -15.22 -1.66
N LYS A 36 -7.86 -15.59 -2.93
CA LYS A 36 -6.93 -16.64 -3.37
C LYS A 36 -5.46 -16.25 -3.13
N LEU A 37 -5.12 -15.00 -3.42
CA LEU A 37 -3.76 -14.51 -3.25
C LEU A 37 -3.54 -13.82 -1.90
N ASN A 38 -4.60 -13.72 -1.09
CA ASN A 38 -4.56 -13.10 0.22
C ASN A 38 -4.05 -11.65 0.17
N ILE A 39 -4.54 -10.88 -0.80
CA ILE A 39 -4.15 -9.50 -0.98
C ILE A 39 -5.10 -8.59 -0.20
N ARG A 40 -4.53 -7.64 0.53
CA ARG A 40 -5.27 -6.64 1.29
C ARG A 40 -4.99 -5.26 0.73
N LYS A 41 -5.89 -4.31 0.98
CA LYS A 41 -5.70 -2.93 0.57
C LYS A 41 -5.77 -1.98 1.76
N CYS A 42 -4.96 -0.93 1.68
CA CYS A 42 -4.95 0.15 2.65
C CYS A 42 -4.92 1.47 1.90
N VAL A 43 -5.91 2.33 2.15
CA VAL A 43 -5.94 3.66 1.56
C VAL A 43 -4.89 4.51 2.26
N ILE A 44 -3.90 4.98 1.52
CA ILE A 44 -2.81 5.81 2.04
C ILE A 44 -3.25 7.27 2.05
N THR A 45 -3.69 7.75 0.89
CA THR A 45 -4.17 9.11 0.73
C THR A 45 -5.46 9.06 -0.11
N LYS A 46 -6.06 10.21 -0.31
CA LYS A 46 -7.24 10.37 -1.15
C LYS A 46 -7.08 9.73 -2.54
N HIS A 47 -5.87 9.74 -3.09
CA HIS A 47 -5.62 9.25 -4.44
C HIS A 47 -4.81 7.97 -4.51
N ASN A 48 -4.26 7.49 -3.41
CA ASN A 48 -3.35 6.35 -3.43
C ASN A 48 -3.82 5.23 -2.51
N THR A 49 -3.77 4.01 -3.02
CA THR A 49 -4.09 2.80 -2.28
C THR A 49 -2.89 1.86 -2.32
N LEU A 50 -2.52 1.34 -1.17
CA LEU A 50 -1.48 0.35 -1.03
C LEU A 50 -2.09 -1.04 -1.07
N TYR A 51 -1.56 -1.90 -1.92
CA TYR A 51 -1.92 -3.32 -1.95
C TYR A 51 -0.76 -4.11 -1.37
N TYR A 52 -1.07 -4.96 -0.41
CA TYR A 52 -0.06 -5.71 0.31
C TYR A 52 -0.56 -7.10 0.66
N ARG A 53 0.37 -7.94 1.09
CA ARG A 53 0.08 -9.29 1.51
C ARG A 53 0.88 -9.60 2.76
N ASN A 54 0.22 -10.19 3.77
CA ASN A 54 0.90 -10.63 4.97
C ASN A 54 1.57 -11.97 4.71
N LYS A 55 2.87 -12.01 4.93
CA LYS A 55 3.65 -13.23 4.92
C LYS A 55 3.94 -13.64 6.36
N ARG A 56 4.44 -14.84 6.54
CA ARG A 56 4.71 -15.38 7.87
C ARG A 56 5.64 -14.50 8.71
N ASN A 57 6.68 -13.94 8.09
CA ASN A 57 7.72 -13.18 8.79
C ASN A 57 7.80 -11.73 8.37
N HIS A 58 6.97 -11.28 7.42
CA HIS A 58 7.07 -9.92 6.89
C HIS A 58 5.80 -9.51 6.15
N VAL A 59 5.68 -8.22 5.89
CA VAL A 59 4.63 -7.66 5.04
C VAL A 59 5.23 -7.44 3.65
N GLU A 60 4.58 -8.01 2.64
CA GLU A 60 5.01 -7.84 1.26
C GLU A 60 4.20 -6.71 0.61
N LEU A 61 4.86 -5.64 0.23
CA LEU A 61 4.23 -4.53 -0.47
C LEU A 61 4.19 -4.87 -1.95
N LEU A 62 2.98 -4.96 -2.50
CA LEU A 62 2.80 -5.38 -3.89
C LEU A 62 2.75 -4.21 -4.85
N ARG A 63 1.96 -3.21 -4.53
CA ARG A 63 1.75 -2.09 -5.42
C ARG A 63 1.16 -0.90 -4.70
N ILE A 64 1.52 0.29 -5.16
CA ILE A 64 0.85 1.52 -4.78
C ILE A 64 0.10 1.98 -6.01
N TYR A 65 -1.22 2.01 -5.91
CA TYR A 65 -2.10 2.30 -7.02
C TYR A 65 -2.66 3.71 -6.91
N ASP A 66 -2.62 4.45 -8.03
CA ASP A 66 -3.28 5.75 -8.10
C ASP A 66 -4.74 5.52 -8.50
N ASN A 67 -5.66 5.92 -7.63
CA ASN A 67 -7.09 5.70 -7.82
C ASN A 67 -7.67 6.39 -9.05
N ARG A 68 -6.90 7.27 -9.69
CA ARG A 68 -7.31 7.95 -10.91
C ARG A 68 -6.96 7.17 -12.17
N GLU A 69 -6.16 6.11 -12.04
CA GLU A 69 -5.83 5.24 -13.15
C GLU A 69 -7.00 4.31 -13.49
N ASP A 70 -6.96 3.76 -14.69
CA ASP A 70 -7.95 2.79 -15.16
C ASP A 70 -7.88 1.53 -14.30
N PRO A 71 -8.98 1.16 -13.60
CA PRO A 71 -9.00 -0.04 -12.75
C PRO A 71 -8.67 -1.33 -13.50
N SER A 72 -8.88 -1.39 -14.80
CA SER A 72 -8.58 -2.59 -15.58
C SER A 72 -7.09 -2.88 -15.64
N LYS A 73 -6.25 -1.91 -15.30
CA LYS A 73 -4.80 -2.08 -15.27
C LYS A 73 -4.30 -2.65 -13.94
N LEU A 74 -5.16 -2.75 -12.94
CA LEU A 74 -4.81 -3.26 -11.62
C LEU A 74 -4.97 -4.78 -11.62
N LYS A 75 -3.88 -5.49 -11.86
CA LYS A 75 -3.86 -6.95 -11.92
C LYS A 75 -2.76 -7.51 -11.02
N PHE A 76 -3.10 -8.61 -10.34
CA PHE A 76 -2.17 -9.27 -9.41
C PHE A 76 -1.78 -10.69 -9.86
N GLU A 77 -2.34 -11.15 -10.96
CA GLU A 77 -2.04 -12.47 -11.51
C GLU A 77 -1.22 -12.40 -12.78
#